data_26d6deed91f226568ce3049a418d3c8c
#
_entry.id   26d6deed91f226568ce3049a418d3c8c
#
_cell.length_a   1.000
_cell.length_b   1.000
_cell.length_c   1.000
_cell.angle_alpha   90.00
_cell.angle_beta   90.00
_cell.angle_gamma   90.00
#
_symmetry.space_group_name_H-M   'P 1'
#
loop_
_entity.id
_entity.type
_entity.pdbx_description
1 polymer ?
#
loop_
_entity_poly.entity_id
_entity_poly.type
_entity_poly.pdbx_seq_one_letter_code
_entity_poly.pdbx_strand_id
1 'polypeptide(L)'
;MMIAIPSGIQIFCWIATLWTGRLRLRTPLLYVLGFVAIFVLGGLTGVMVAVVPFDFQAHDTYFIVAHLHYVLVGGMVFPLFATFYYWAPMVSRRTLSERLGRWSFWLMFIGFNTAFFPMHITGLAGMPRRVWTYSGYLGWDLLNSISTAGAFIMATGVLIFIIDLIRNFRFGGGGPENPWNAGTLEFLPNDVYSTRSVPHVTSREPLWDQPDLAQQVREGLHYLPNAPTGGRETIITSVIEAKPQYLMQMAGSSWTHVAAAVFTAGFFLLLTIKAVAIALISGVLAIVSFIVWGWQLDKPDQGEVDIGGGIRLPTYMTGPSSHSWWAMVIVMLVAASLFVSYIFSYLYLWIVSPEVWAPAGSPA
;
A
#
# COMPACT_ATOMS: atom_id res chain seq x y z
N MET A 1 -21.80 1.94 -5.26
CA MET A 1 -22.41 2.03 -3.90
C MET A 1 -22.02 0.87 -2.99
N MET A 2 -22.02 -0.39 -3.41
CA MET A 2 -21.69 -1.54 -2.55
C MET A 2 -20.28 -1.44 -1.92
N ILE A 3 -19.29 -0.91 -2.63
CA ILE A 3 -17.91 -0.71 -2.11
C ILE A 3 -17.85 0.33 -0.98
N ALA A 4 -18.75 1.31 -0.99
CA ALA A 4 -18.77 2.37 0.01
C ALA A 4 -19.14 1.88 1.43
N ILE A 5 -19.94 0.80 1.53
CA ILE A 5 -20.38 0.27 2.81
C ILE A 5 -19.21 -0.29 3.63
N PRO A 6 -18.42 -1.27 3.14
CA PRO A 6 -17.29 -1.77 3.91
C PRO A 6 -16.20 -0.70 4.13
N SER A 7 -15.97 0.18 3.15
CA SER A 7 -15.02 1.28 3.31
C SER A 7 -15.47 2.26 4.39
N GLY A 8 -16.77 2.56 4.48
CA GLY A 8 -17.34 3.39 5.53
C GLY A 8 -17.15 2.76 6.91
N ILE A 9 -17.43 1.46 7.07
CA ILE A 9 -17.19 0.73 8.31
C ILE A 9 -15.71 0.82 8.71
N GLN A 10 -14.81 0.62 7.76
CA GLN A 10 -13.37 0.71 8.00
C GLN A 10 -12.95 2.11 8.48
N ILE A 11 -13.46 3.18 7.87
CA ILE A 11 -13.21 4.56 8.31
C ILE A 11 -13.71 4.78 9.74
N PHE A 12 -14.93 4.31 10.07
CA PHE A 12 -15.44 4.42 11.44
C PHE A 12 -14.56 3.68 12.44
N CYS A 13 -14.06 2.48 12.10
CA CYS A 13 -13.12 1.74 12.95
C CYS A 13 -11.82 2.52 13.16
N TRP A 14 -11.28 3.15 12.13
CA TRP A 14 -10.06 3.97 12.25
C TRP A 14 -10.28 5.21 13.11
N ILE A 15 -11.40 5.92 12.90
CA ILE A 15 -11.76 7.08 13.73
C ILE A 15 -11.95 6.65 15.19
N ALA A 16 -12.63 5.53 15.45
CA ALA A 16 -12.81 5.01 16.81
C ALA A 16 -11.45 4.68 17.46
N THR A 17 -10.53 4.06 16.72
CA THR A 17 -9.17 3.76 17.18
C THR A 17 -8.42 5.05 17.55
N LEU A 18 -8.51 6.09 16.72
CA LEU A 18 -7.89 7.38 17.00
C LEU A 18 -8.55 8.07 18.20
N TRP A 19 -9.87 8.01 18.32
CA TRP A 19 -10.65 8.64 19.39
C TRP A 19 -10.34 8.07 20.78
N THR A 20 -10.17 6.75 20.85
CA THR A 20 -9.86 6.06 22.12
C THR A 20 -8.38 6.07 22.48
N GLY A 21 -7.50 6.48 21.54
CA GLY A 21 -6.07 6.51 21.73
C GLY A 21 -5.55 7.84 22.31
N ARG A 22 -4.30 7.84 22.78
CA ARG A 22 -3.57 9.05 23.14
C ARG A 22 -2.83 9.59 21.92
N LEU A 23 -3.43 10.55 21.24
CA LEU A 23 -2.87 11.12 20.01
C LEU A 23 -1.61 11.96 20.31
N ARG A 24 -0.53 11.64 19.63
CA ARG A 24 0.69 12.45 19.59
C ARG A 24 0.81 13.07 18.20
N LEU A 25 0.56 14.37 18.07
CA LEU A 25 0.58 15.10 16.80
C LEU A 25 2.02 15.25 16.26
N ARG A 26 2.59 14.11 15.86
CA ARG A 26 3.85 14.03 15.13
C ARG A 26 3.59 13.79 13.65
N THR A 27 4.62 13.94 12.84
CA THR A 27 4.53 13.85 11.37
C THR A 27 3.77 12.61 10.88
N PRO A 28 4.01 11.37 11.37
CA PRO A 28 3.23 10.21 10.91
C PRO A 28 1.72 10.38 11.12
N LEU A 29 1.31 10.86 12.31
CA LEU A 29 -0.10 11.04 12.60
C LEU A 29 -0.73 12.17 11.77
N LEU A 30 0.01 13.23 11.46
CA LEU A 30 -0.51 14.29 10.59
C LEU A 30 -0.87 13.72 9.21
N TYR A 31 -0.01 12.88 8.62
CA TYR A 31 -0.28 12.21 7.36
C TYR A 31 -1.47 11.24 7.45
N VAL A 32 -1.64 10.52 8.56
CA VAL A 32 -2.81 9.66 8.80
C VAL A 32 -4.10 10.49 8.88
N LEU A 33 -4.08 11.62 9.59
CA LEU A 33 -5.25 12.51 9.66
C LEU A 33 -5.57 13.12 8.28
N GLY A 34 -4.52 13.54 7.55
CA GLY A 34 -4.67 14.02 6.17
C GLY A 34 -5.24 12.94 5.24
N PHE A 35 -4.77 11.70 5.36
CA PHE A 35 -5.35 10.55 4.67
C PHE A 35 -6.85 10.42 4.96
N VAL A 36 -7.26 10.36 6.22
CA VAL A 36 -8.67 10.20 6.59
C VAL A 36 -9.52 11.33 5.99
N ALA A 37 -9.07 12.59 6.11
CA ALA A 37 -9.80 13.73 5.59
C ALA A 37 -9.97 13.67 4.06
N ILE A 38 -8.87 13.43 3.32
CA ILE A 38 -8.89 13.42 1.85
C ILE A 38 -9.65 12.19 1.33
N PHE A 39 -9.41 11.02 1.91
CA PHE A 39 -10.03 9.78 1.47
C PHE A 39 -11.54 9.76 1.70
N VAL A 40 -12.02 10.34 2.81
CA VAL A 40 -13.46 10.49 3.08
C VAL A 40 -14.11 11.41 2.04
N LEU A 41 -13.50 12.54 1.70
CA LEU A 41 -13.99 13.42 0.63
C LEU A 41 -14.02 12.70 -0.73
N GLY A 42 -12.96 11.93 -1.02
CA GLY A 42 -12.91 11.08 -2.20
C GLY A 42 -14.02 10.02 -2.23
N GLY A 43 -14.31 9.39 -1.09
CA GLY A 43 -15.40 8.43 -0.94
C GLY A 43 -16.78 9.04 -1.17
N LEU A 44 -17.02 10.24 -0.63
CA LEU A 44 -18.27 10.97 -0.84
C LEU A 44 -18.48 11.32 -2.31
N THR A 45 -17.46 11.86 -2.99
CA THR A 45 -17.54 12.14 -4.42
C THR A 45 -17.69 10.87 -5.25
N GLY A 46 -17.14 9.75 -4.81
CA GLY A 46 -17.34 8.43 -5.44
C GLY A 46 -18.78 7.93 -5.35
N VAL A 47 -19.44 8.15 -4.20
CA VAL A 47 -20.87 7.84 -4.06
C VAL A 47 -21.70 8.76 -4.98
N MET A 48 -21.33 10.04 -5.14
CA MET A 48 -21.98 10.93 -6.09
C MET A 48 -21.88 10.38 -7.52
N VAL A 49 -20.69 9.99 -7.96
CA VAL A 49 -20.46 9.40 -9.30
C VAL A 49 -21.22 8.07 -9.46
N ALA A 50 -21.42 7.30 -8.40
CA ALA A 50 -22.20 6.05 -8.46
C ALA A 50 -23.72 6.27 -8.63
N VAL A 51 -24.19 7.52 -8.56
CA VAL A 51 -25.58 7.90 -8.84
C VAL A 51 -25.72 8.23 -10.32
N VAL A 52 -26.42 7.37 -11.08
CA VAL A 52 -26.50 7.44 -12.54
C VAL A 52 -26.88 8.83 -13.09
N PRO A 53 -27.93 9.53 -12.59
CA PRO A 53 -28.24 10.87 -13.08
C PRO A 53 -27.11 11.90 -12.89
N PHE A 54 -26.33 11.78 -11.82
CA PHE A 54 -25.17 12.62 -11.59
C PHE A 54 -24.02 12.26 -12.52
N ASP A 55 -23.80 10.96 -12.74
CA ASP A 55 -22.72 10.48 -13.60
C ASP A 55 -22.90 10.91 -15.06
N PHE A 56 -24.13 11.03 -15.56
CA PHE A 56 -24.37 11.55 -16.90
C PHE A 56 -23.77 12.94 -17.13
N GLN A 57 -23.65 13.77 -16.10
CA GLN A 57 -23.02 15.10 -16.19
C GLN A 57 -21.54 15.07 -15.82
N ALA A 58 -21.14 14.22 -14.87
CA ALA A 58 -19.78 14.16 -14.34
C ALA A 58 -18.86 13.24 -15.14
N HIS A 59 -19.41 12.28 -15.88
CA HIS A 59 -18.66 11.28 -16.63
C HIS A 59 -17.70 11.95 -17.63
N ASP A 60 -16.47 11.44 -17.66
CA ASP A 60 -15.39 11.94 -18.53
C ASP A 60 -15.05 13.44 -18.38
N THR A 61 -15.42 14.07 -17.27
CA THR A 61 -15.02 15.43 -16.92
C THR A 61 -13.88 15.48 -15.90
N TYR A 62 -13.40 16.70 -15.62
CA TYR A 62 -12.43 16.96 -14.55
C TYR A 62 -12.95 16.60 -13.15
N PHE A 63 -14.26 16.45 -12.95
CA PHE A 63 -14.81 15.91 -11.71
C PHE A 63 -14.29 14.50 -11.41
N ILE A 64 -14.25 13.65 -12.43
CA ILE A 64 -13.72 12.29 -12.30
C ILE A 64 -12.22 12.32 -11.99
N VAL A 65 -11.47 13.23 -12.61
CA VAL A 65 -10.04 13.42 -12.31
C VAL A 65 -9.83 13.80 -10.86
N ALA A 66 -10.60 14.76 -10.35
CA ALA A 66 -10.55 15.18 -8.96
C ALA A 66 -10.89 14.02 -8.02
N HIS A 67 -12.02 13.35 -8.23
CA HIS A 67 -12.45 12.21 -7.44
C HIS A 67 -11.36 11.11 -7.35
N LEU A 68 -10.82 10.70 -8.49
CA LEU A 68 -9.79 9.66 -8.53
C LEU A 68 -8.52 10.06 -7.78
N HIS A 69 -8.09 11.33 -7.85
CA HIS A 69 -6.94 11.80 -7.09
C HIS A 69 -7.22 11.86 -5.59
N TYR A 70 -8.42 12.23 -5.16
CA TYR A 70 -8.82 12.18 -3.77
C TYR A 70 -8.78 10.76 -3.21
N VAL A 71 -9.20 9.77 -3.99
CA VAL A 71 -9.15 8.36 -3.60
C VAL A 71 -7.71 7.83 -3.66
N LEU A 72 -6.99 8.03 -4.76
CA LEU A 72 -5.66 7.43 -4.98
C LEU A 72 -4.58 8.13 -4.14
N VAL A 73 -4.48 9.45 -4.21
CA VAL A 73 -3.46 10.18 -3.45
C VAL A 73 -3.81 10.19 -1.97
N GLY A 74 -5.08 10.42 -1.63
CA GLY A 74 -5.56 10.28 -0.26
C GLY A 74 -5.32 8.87 0.28
N GLY A 75 -5.80 7.86 -0.42
CA GLY A 75 -5.78 6.47 0.03
C GLY A 75 -4.41 5.80 0.02
N MET A 76 -3.47 6.22 -0.82
CA MET A 76 -2.17 5.60 -0.96
C MET A 76 -1.01 6.53 -0.60
N VAL A 77 -0.93 7.73 -1.19
CA VAL A 77 0.27 8.57 -1.04
C VAL A 77 0.41 9.10 0.37
N PHE A 78 -0.66 9.60 0.98
CA PHE A 78 -0.60 10.08 2.35
C PHE A 78 -0.22 8.98 3.36
N PRO A 79 -0.84 7.78 3.35
CA PRO A 79 -0.38 6.68 4.19
C PRO A 79 1.05 6.23 3.90
N LEU A 80 1.49 6.27 2.63
CA LEU A 80 2.86 5.94 2.27
C LEU A 80 3.87 6.88 2.94
N PHE A 81 3.62 8.20 2.94
CA PHE A 81 4.48 9.16 3.64
C PHE A 81 4.43 8.97 5.17
N ALA A 82 3.23 8.68 5.73
CA ALA A 82 3.12 8.30 7.14
C ALA A 82 4.04 7.12 7.48
N THR A 83 4.01 6.10 6.63
CA THR A 83 4.82 4.87 6.74
C THR A 83 6.31 5.18 6.74
N PHE A 84 6.80 6.02 5.81
CA PHE A 84 8.19 6.42 5.78
C PHE A 84 8.63 7.11 7.07
N TYR A 85 7.84 8.05 7.58
CA TYR A 85 8.17 8.73 8.85
C TYR A 85 8.08 7.81 10.06
N TYR A 86 7.16 6.85 10.04
CA TYR A 86 6.91 5.95 11.17
C TYR A 86 7.93 4.82 11.26
N TRP A 87 8.25 4.18 10.13
CA TRP A 87 9.11 2.99 10.10
C TRP A 87 10.56 3.25 9.66
N ALA A 88 10.92 4.47 9.24
CA ALA A 88 12.31 4.77 8.93
C ALA A 88 13.29 4.39 10.06
N PRO A 89 12.96 4.60 11.36
CA PRO A 89 13.85 4.22 12.46
C PRO A 89 14.12 2.71 12.53
N MET A 90 13.13 1.89 12.19
CA MET A 90 13.28 0.42 12.19
C MET A 90 14.21 -0.07 11.09
N VAL A 91 14.21 0.61 9.93
CA VAL A 91 15.00 0.24 8.75
C VAL A 91 16.41 0.79 8.83
N SER A 92 16.55 2.07 9.19
CA SER A 92 17.83 2.81 9.12
C SER A 92 18.43 3.15 10.48
N ARG A 93 17.74 2.86 11.59
CA ARG A 93 18.07 3.32 12.96
C ARG A 93 18.22 4.83 13.05
N ARG A 94 17.50 5.58 12.22
CA ARG A 94 17.54 7.03 12.12
C ARG A 94 16.14 7.57 11.99
N THR A 95 15.83 8.64 12.74
CA THR A 95 14.56 9.35 12.64
C THR A 95 14.65 10.44 11.58
N LEU A 96 13.63 10.56 10.74
CA LEU A 96 13.45 11.71 9.88
C LEU A 96 13.16 12.97 10.70
N SER A 97 13.42 14.15 10.12
CA SER A 97 13.24 15.42 10.82
C SER A 97 11.77 15.76 11.02
N GLU A 98 11.35 15.88 12.26
CA GLU A 98 9.97 16.28 12.61
C GLU A 98 9.61 17.67 12.03
N ARG A 99 10.58 18.61 12.00
CA ARG A 99 10.36 19.95 11.45
C ARG A 99 10.14 19.92 9.93
N LEU A 100 10.99 19.22 9.19
CA LEU A 100 10.85 19.09 7.74
C LEU A 100 9.62 18.28 7.39
N GLY A 101 9.31 17.23 8.17
CA GLY A 101 8.12 16.41 7.99
C GLY A 101 6.81 17.19 8.14
N ARG A 102 6.72 18.07 9.12
CA ARG A 102 5.56 18.96 9.26
C ARG A 102 5.40 19.91 8.08
N TRP A 103 6.49 20.51 7.61
CA TRP A 103 6.46 21.37 6.42
C TRP A 103 6.06 20.57 5.17
N SER A 104 6.64 19.39 4.97
CA SER A 104 6.26 18.48 3.89
C SER A 104 4.77 18.16 3.93
N PHE A 105 4.25 17.77 5.11
CA PHE A 105 2.83 17.47 5.28
C PHE A 105 1.93 18.65 4.91
N TRP A 106 2.15 19.83 5.50
CA TRP A 106 1.27 20.97 5.26
C TRP A 106 1.31 21.45 3.81
N LEU A 107 2.48 21.47 3.19
CA LEU A 107 2.59 21.82 1.77
C LEU A 107 1.91 20.79 0.88
N MET A 108 2.07 19.51 1.19
CA MET A 108 1.37 18.45 0.43
C MET A 108 -0.14 18.52 0.64
N PHE A 109 -0.61 18.67 1.87
CA PHE A 109 -2.03 18.70 2.18
C PHE A 109 -2.74 19.93 1.59
N ILE A 110 -2.19 21.11 1.80
CA ILE A 110 -2.73 22.36 1.23
C ILE A 110 -2.61 22.33 -0.28
N GLY A 111 -1.43 21.99 -0.81
CA GLY A 111 -1.17 21.92 -2.24
C GLY A 111 -2.09 20.94 -2.96
N PHE A 112 -2.32 19.76 -2.37
CA PHE A 112 -3.23 18.76 -2.90
C PHE A 112 -4.68 19.29 -3.00
N ASN A 113 -5.21 19.88 -1.92
CA ASN A 113 -6.57 20.41 -1.95
C ASN A 113 -6.69 21.61 -2.89
N THR A 114 -5.67 22.47 -2.96
CA THR A 114 -5.64 23.60 -3.91
C THR A 114 -5.54 23.11 -5.36
N ALA A 115 -4.85 22.01 -5.62
CA ALA A 115 -4.73 21.46 -6.96
C ALA A 115 -6.01 20.76 -7.43
N PHE A 116 -6.56 19.86 -6.59
CA PHE A 116 -7.60 18.93 -7.04
C PHE A 116 -9.02 19.32 -6.64
N PHE A 117 -9.22 20.08 -5.57
CA PHE A 117 -10.57 20.50 -5.18
C PHE A 117 -11.25 21.38 -6.27
N PRO A 118 -10.56 22.40 -6.86
CA PRO A 118 -11.14 23.17 -7.94
C PRO A 118 -11.53 22.35 -9.16
N MET A 119 -10.88 21.22 -9.40
CA MET A 119 -11.20 20.36 -10.54
C MET A 119 -12.60 19.73 -10.44
N HIS A 120 -13.18 19.57 -9.24
CA HIS A 120 -14.59 19.17 -9.11
C HIS A 120 -15.50 20.24 -9.72
N ILE A 121 -15.22 21.52 -9.42
CA ILE A 121 -16.01 22.65 -9.92
C ILE A 121 -15.82 22.81 -11.42
N THR A 122 -14.58 22.74 -11.91
CA THR A 122 -14.26 22.82 -13.35
C THR A 122 -14.93 21.70 -14.14
N GLY A 123 -14.98 20.49 -13.56
CA GLY A 123 -15.66 19.34 -14.15
C GLY A 123 -17.18 19.53 -14.24
N LEU A 124 -17.81 20.05 -13.17
CA LEU A 124 -19.24 20.38 -13.18
C LEU A 124 -19.57 21.55 -14.13
N ALA A 125 -18.59 22.43 -14.38
CA ALA A 125 -18.68 23.47 -15.42
C ALA A 125 -18.43 22.92 -16.83
N GLY A 126 -18.36 21.59 -17.01
CA GLY A 126 -18.32 20.93 -18.31
C GLY A 126 -16.92 20.70 -18.89
N MET A 127 -15.83 20.98 -18.15
CA MET A 127 -14.48 20.72 -18.67
C MET A 127 -14.22 19.22 -18.80
N PRO A 128 -14.00 18.70 -20.04
CA PRO A 128 -13.73 17.30 -20.25
C PRO A 128 -12.31 16.94 -19.79
N ARG A 129 -12.11 15.70 -19.31
CA ARG A 129 -10.77 15.17 -19.02
C ARG A 129 -9.98 14.95 -20.31
N ARG A 130 -8.65 14.83 -20.20
CA ARG A 130 -7.74 14.50 -21.31
C ARG A 130 -7.60 15.59 -22.37
N VAL A 131 -8.04 16.82 -22.11
CA VAL A 131 -7.77 17.96 -22.98
C VAL A 131 -6.45 18.61 -22.60
N TRP A 132 -5.64 18.97 -23.61
CA TRP A 132 -4.35 19.63 -23.40
C TRP A 132 -4.44 21.15 -23.54
N THR A 133 -5.51 21.66 -24.18
CA THR A 133 -5.81 23.08 -24.32
C THR A 133 -7.32 23.30 -24.43
N TYR A 134 -7.77 24.53 -24.19
CA TYR A 134 -9.16 24.93 -24.26
C TYR A 134 -9.24 26.43 -24.60
N SER A 135 -10.42 26.89 -25.02
CA SER A 135 -10.66 28.30 -25.37
C SER A 135 -10.92 29.15 -24.13
N GLY A 136 -10.29 30.34 -24.05
CA GLY A 136 -10.36 31.22 -22.87
C GLY A 136 -11.74 31.73 -22.49
N TYR A 137 -12.71 31.72 -23.44
CA TYR A 137 -14.09 32.14 -23.16
C TYR A 137 -14.92 31.12 -22.34
N LEU A 138 -14.39 29.95 -22.07
CA LEU A 138 -15.10 28.88 -21.31
C LEU A 138 -15.12 29.13 -19.80
N GLY A 139 -14.33 30.09 -19.31
CA GLY A 139 -14.34 30.49 -17.90
C GLY A 139 -13.62 29.54 -16.95
N TRP A 140 -12.80 28.60 -17.46
CA TRP A 140 -12.08 27.64 -16.66
C TRP A 140 -10.69 28.11 -16.20
N ASP A 141 -10.19 29.25 -16.72
CA ASP A 141 -8.82 29.73 -16.55
C ASP A 141 -8.44 29.96 -15.10
N LEU A 142 -9.30 30.62 -14.32
CA LEU A 142 -9.02 30.90 -12.91
C LEU A 142 -8.86 29.61 -12.10
N LEU A 143 -9.79 28.69 -12.25
CA LEU A 143 -9.77 27.42 -11.51
C LEU A 143 -8.56 26.57 -11.90
N ASN A 144 -8.20 26.52 -13.18
CA ASN A 144 -7.01 25.80 -13.66
C ASN A 144 -5.71 26.47 -13.19
N SER A 145 -5.67 27.80 -13.11
CA SER A 145 -4.53 28.53 -12.57
C SER A 145 -4.33 28.23 -11.08
N ILE A 146 -5.42 28.19 -10.29
CA ILE A 146 -5.39 27.78 -8.89
C ILE A 146 -4.89 26.33 -8.75
N SER A 147 -5.42 25.42 -9.58
CA SER A 147 -4.98 24.02 -9.62
C SER A 147 -3.49 23.89 -9.93
N THR A 148 -2.98 24.68 -10.87
CA THR A 148 -1.55 24.71 -11.22
C THR A 148 -0.70 25.20 -10.05
N ALA A 149 -1.10 26.28 -9.38
CA ALA A 149 -0.41 26.77 -8.19
C ALA A 149 -0.39 25.70 -7.07
N GLY A 150 -1.51 25.04 -6.85
CA GLY A 150 -1.61 23.92 -5.90
C GLY A 150 -0.64 22.78 -6.21
N ALA A 151 -0.50 22.41 -7.49
CA ALA A 151 0.41 21.37 -7.93
C ALA A 151 1.88 21.73 -7.61
N PHE A 152 2.30 22.97 -7.81
CA PHE A 152 3.65 23.43 -7.43
C PHE A 152 3.87 23.43 -5.91
N ILE A 153 2.85 23.84 -5.14
CA ILE A 153 2.92 23.79 -3.66
C ILE A 153 3.09 22.32 -3.20
N MET A 154 2.29 21.40 -3.76
CA MET A 154 2.39 19.97 -3.44
C MET A 154 3.76 19.40 -3.83
N ALA A 155 4.26 19.73 -5.03
CA ALA A 155 5.59 19.30 -5.49
C ALA A 155 6.70 19.80 -4.57
N THR A 156 6.59 21.01 -4.02
CA THR A 156 7.52 21.55 -3.03
C THR A 156 7.48 20.73 -1.73
N GLY A 157 6.31 20.30 -1.29
CA GLY A 157 6.16 19.41 -0.14
C GLY A 157 6.86 18.07 -0.33
N VAL A 158 6.73 17.46 -1.52
CA VAL A 158 7.44 16.22 -1.89
C VAL A 158 8.95 16.46 -1.95
N LEU A 159 9.40 17.57 -2.51
CA LEU A 159 10.83 17.92 -2.57
C LEU A 159 11.45 18.04 -1.17
N ILE A 160 10.75 18.67 -0.22
CA ILE A 160 11.20 18.77 1.18
C ILE A 160 11.34 17.37 1.79
N PHE A 161 10.40 16.46 1.54
CA PHE A 161 10.52 15.08 1.99
C PHE A 161 11.75 14.38 1.40
N ILE A 162 12.01 14.53 0.11
CA ILE A 162 13.18 13.93 -0.55
C ILE A 162 14.48 14.48 0.05
N ILE A 163 14.55 15.79 0.31
CA ILE A 163 15.70 16.43 0.95
C ILE A 163 15.89 15.86 2.37
N ASP A 164 14.82 15.72 3.14
CA ASP A 164 14.88 15.14 4.49
C ASP A 164 15.37 13.69 4.47
N LEU A 165 14.85 12.90 3.52
CA LEU A 165 15.26 11.50 3.31
C LEU A 165 16.77 11.40 2.99
N ILE A 166 17.24 12.15 2.00
CA ILE A 166 18.65 12.16 1.60
C ILE A 166 19.54 12.64 2.75
N ARG A 167 19.15 13.72 3.44
CA ARG A 167 19.89 14.25 4.57
C ARG A 167 20.00 13.25 5.70
N ASN A 168 18.91 12.57 6.03
CA ASN A 168 18.88 11.58 7.09
C ASN A 168 19.77 10.38 6.77
N PHE A 169 19.63 9.80 5.57
CA PHE A 169 20.44 8.64 5.17
C PHE A 169 21.94 8.97 5.05
N ARG A 170 22.29 10.20 4.68
CA ARG A 170 23.70 10.59 4.46
C ARG A 170 24.38 11.16 5.72
N PHE A 171 23.70 11.94 6.52
CA PHE A 171 24.27 12.73 7.63
C PHE A 171 23.60 12.50 8.99
N GLY A 172 22.56 11.70 9.08
CA GLY A 172 21.83 11.45 10.33
C GLY A 172 22.66 10.63 11.31
N GLY A 173 22.51 10.92 12.61
CA GLY A 173 23.03 10.08 13.71
C GLY A 173 22.14 8.88 13.97
N GLY A 174 22.65 7.89 14.73
CA GLY A 174 21.83 6.78 15.25
C GLY A 174 20.77 7.29 16.23
N GLY A 175 19.52 6.94 15.99
CA GLY A 175 18.42 7.23 16.91
C GLY A 175 18.01 5.97 17.70
N PRO A 176 17.08 6.08 18.65
CA PRO A 176 16.54 4.94 19.37
C PRO A 176 15.77 4.03 18.41
N GLU A 177 15.81 2.73 18.65
CA GLU A 177 15.09 1.73 17.86
C GLU A 177 13.57 1.90 17.95
N ASN A 178 13.08 2.34 19.10
CA ASN A 178 11.67 2.67 19.37
C ASN A 178 11.50 4.15 19.72
N PRO A 179 11.55 5.07 18.75
CA PRO A 179 11.46 6.51 19.03
C PRO A 179 10.06 6.95 19.45
N TRP A 180 9.07 6.11 19.22
CA TRP A 180 7.68 6.37 19.53
C TRP A 180 7.29 5.93 20.93
N ASN A 181 8.15 5.16 21.61
CA ASN A 181 7.83 4.45 22.85
C ASN A 181 6.53 3.65 22.68
N ALA A 182 6.45 2.91 21.55
CA ALA A 182 5.31 2.05 21.27
C ALA A 182 5.42 0.75 22.05
N GLY A 183 4.28 0.17 22.45
CA GLY A 183 4.22 -1.05 23.26
C GLY A 183 4.21 -2.33 22.43
N THR A 184 4.09 -2.26 21.10
CA THR A 184 3.89 -3.40 20.21
C THR A 184 5.19 -4.08 19.81
N LEU A 185 5.12 -5.40 19.49
CA LEU A 185 6.27 -6.23 19.14
C LEU A 185 7.02 -5.78 17.87
N GLU A 186 6.41 -4.99 17.01
CA GLU A 186 7.08 -4.49 15.80
C GLU A 186 8.31 -3.63 16.10
N PHE A 187 8.42 -3.09 17.32
CA PHE A 187 9.56 -2.29 17.78
C PHE A 187 10.60 -3.08 18.55
N LEU A 188 10.55 -4.40 18.52
CA LEU A 188 11.66 -5.22 18.99
C LEU A 188 12.92 -4.98 18.14
N PRO A 189 14.12 -5.20 18.70
CA PRO A 189 15.37 -5.04 17.97
C PRO A 189 15.35 -5.81 16.65
N ASN A 190 15.65 -5.13 15.55
CA ASN A 190 15.65 -5.74 14.20
C ASN A 190 17.01 -6.34 13.87
N ASP A 191 17.41 -7.36 14.63
CA ASP A 191 18.62 -8.15 14.44
C ASP A 191 18.29 -9.64 14.18
N VAL A 192 19.32 -10.47 14.16
CA VAL A 192 19.17 -11.91 13.88
C VAL A 192 18.24 -12.60 14.89
N TYR A 193 18.26 -12.18 16.13
CA TYR A 193 17.46 -12.80 17.19
C TYR A 193 16.00 -12.38 17.16
N SER A 194 15.71 -11.11 16.89
CA SER A 194 14.33 -10.60 16.82
C SER A 194 13.48 -11.31 15.77
N THR A 195 14.08 -11.68 14.65
CA THR A 195 13.39 -12.39 13.57
C THR A 195 13.13 -13.87 13.84
N ARG A 196 13.69 -14.40 14.91
CA ARG A 196 13.57 -15.82 15.33
C ARG A 196 12.97 -15.97 16.72
N SER A 197 12.74 -14.86 17.40
CA SER A 197 12.20 -14.87 18.75
C SER A 197 10.69 -15.03 18.73
N VAL A 198 10.19 -15.89 19.60
CA VAL A 198 8.77 -16.08 19.87
C VAL A 198 8.54 -15.80 21.36
N PRO A 199 8.55 -14.52 21.77
CA PRO A 199 8.41 -14.17 23.17
C PRO A 199 7.01 -14.49 23.69
N HIS A 200 6.95 -14.92 24.94
CA HIS A 200 5.68 -15.04 25.64
C HIS A 200 5.20 -13.64 26.05
N VAL A 201 4.05 -13.23 25.53
CA VAL A 201 3.45 -11.92 25.81
C VAL A 201 2.16 -12.10 26.63
N THR A 202 1.94 -11.20 27.58
CA THR A 202 0.80 -11.24 28.49
C THR A 202 -0.21 -10.13 28.24
N SER A 203 0.14 -9.18 27.36
CA SER A 203 -0.71 -8.05 27.02
C SER A 203 -0.62 -7.65 25.56
N ARG A 204 -1.44 -6.67 25.15
CA ARG A 204 -1.38 -6.07 23.79
C ARG A 204 -0.19 -5.12 23.61
N GLU A 205 0.39 -4.63 24.71
CA GLU A 205 1.49 -3.68 24.74
C GLU A 205 2.70 -4.27 25.50
N PRO A 206 3.27 -5.38 24.98
CA PRO A 206 4.28 -6.14 25.72
C PRO A 206 5.55 -5.37 26.03
N LEU A 207 5.96 -4.40 25.18
CA LEU A 207 7.15 -3.59 25.45
C LEU A 207 6.94 -2.57 26.61
N TRP A 208 5.72 -2.30 27.02
CA TRP A 208 5.44 -1.50 28.20
C TRP A 208 5.37 -2.34 29.48
N ASP A 209 4.77 -3.55 29.36
CA ASP A 209 4.57 -4.44 30.51
C ASP A 209 5.81 -5.27 30.83
N GLN A 210 6.66 -5.49 29.85
CA GLN A 210 7.90 -6.29 29.94
C GLN A 210 9.09 -5.43 29.48
N PRO A 211 9.60 -4.48 30.29
CA PRO A 211 10.64 -3.54 29.87
C PRO A 211 11.94 -4.19 29.45
N ASP A 212 12.25 -5.38 29.99
CA ASP A 212 13.46 -6.14 29.68
C ASP A 212 13.32 -7.00 28.41
N LEU A 213 12.13 -7.08 27.80
CA LEU A 213 11.86 -7.96 26.66
C LEU A 213 12.79 -7.69 25.48
N ALA A 214 13.06 -6.42 25.16
CA ALA A 214 13.97 -6.05 24.08
C ALA A 214 15.40 -6.53 24.33
N GLN A 215 15.87 -6.51 25.57
CA GLN A 215 17.17 -7.02 25.95
C GLN A 215 17.21 -8.56 25.90
N GLN A 216 16.19 -9.21 26.44
CA GLN A 216 16.05 -10.68 26.38
C GLN A 216 16.06 -11.21 24.94
N VAL A 217 15.38 -10.50 24.03
CA VAL A 217 15.41 -10.84 22.60
C VAL A 217 16.80 -10.69 22.00
N ARG A 218 17.57 -9.64 22.37
CA ARG A 218 18.97 -9.49 21.92
C ARG A 218 19.88 -10.58 22.45
N GLU A 219 19.63 -11.07 23.66
CA GLU A 219 20.35 -12.16 24.30
C GLU A 219 19.95 -13.54 23.77
N GLY A 220 18.91 -13.61 22.91
CA GLY A 220 18.43 -14.84 22.28
C GLY A 220 17.59 -15.73 23.19
N LEU A 221 17.05 -15.23 24.30
CA LEU A 221 16.30 -16.03 25.28
C LEU A 221 14.99 -16.62 24.74
N HIS A 222 14.34 -15.93 23.78
CA HIS A 222 13.04 -16.32 23.24
C HIS A 222 13.12 -16.93 21.84
N TYR A 223 14.22 -17.46 21.49
CA TYR A 223 14.52 -17.92 20.18
C TYR A 223 14.19 -19.41 19.99
N LEU A 224 13.64 -19.77 18.86
CA LEU A 224 13.26 -21.15 18.59
C LEU A 224 14.50 -22.06 18.57
N PRO A 225 14.53 -23.14 19.37
CA PRO A 225 15.59 -24.12 19.32
C PRO A 225 15.71 -24.74 17.92
N ASN A 226 16.91 -25.14 17.56
CA ASN A 226 17.20 -25.79 16.27
C ASN A 226 16.89 -25.00 15.02
N ALA A 227 16.45 -23.75 15.13
CA ALA A 227 16.28 -22.90 13.96
C ALA A 227 17.65 -22.57 13.32
N PRO A 228 17.79 -22.62 11.98
CA PRO A 228 19.05 -22.33 11.33
C PRO A 228 19.50 -20.89 11.58
N THR A 229 20.80 -20.68 11.77
CA THR A 229 21.38 -19.36 11.99
C THR A 229 21.01 -18.42 10.85
N GLY A 230 20.46 -17.26 11.18
CA GLY A 230 19.96 -16.28 10.19
C GLY A 230 18.60 -16.63 9.58
N GLY A 231 17.95 -17.71 10.02
CA GLY A 231 16.59 -18.04 9.63
C GLY A 231 15.59 -16.99 10.13
N ARG A 232 14.52 -16.81 9.38
CA ARG A 232 13.37 -15.99 9.77
C ARG A 232 12.17 -16.91 9.86
N GLU A 233 11.81 -17.27 11.06
CA GLU A 233 10.81 -18.29 11.32
C GLU A 233 9.78 -17.82 12.33
N THR A 234 8.54 -18.28 12.17
CA THR A 234 7.48 -18.05 13.13
C THR A 234 6.57 -19.27 13.22
N ILE A 235 5.94 -19.44 14.36
CA ILE A 235 4.97 -20.52 14.57
C ILE A 235 3.61 -20.03 14.08
N ILE A 236 3.00 -20.82 13.20
CA ILE A 236 1.62 -20.59 12.79
C ILE A 236 0.71 -21.43 13.67
N THR A 237 -0.34 -20.79 14.17
CA THR A 237 -1.31 -21.41 15.06
C THR A 237 -2.69 -21.47 14.42
N SER A 238 -3.57 -22.33 14.96
CA SER A 238 -4.99 -22.31 14.65
C SER A 238 -5.62 -20.98 15.08
N VAL A 239 -6.66 -20.54 14.33
CA VAL A 239 -7.28 -19.22 14.50
C VAL A 239 -7.99 -19.05 15.85
N ILE A 240 -8.62 -20.11 16.36
CA ILE A 240 -9.47 -20.04 17.57
C ILE A 240 -8.71 -20.52 18.80
N GLU A 241 -8.04 -21.68 18.71
CA GLU A 241 -7.44 -22.36 19.86
C GLU A 241 -5.97 -22.03 20.04
N ALA A 242 -5.37 -21.27 19.11
CA ALA A 242 -3.94 -20.94 19.09
C ALA A 242 -3.00 -22.17 19.18
N LYS A 243 -3.45 -23.34 18.73
CA LYS A 243 -2.63 -24.55 18.71
C LYS A 243 -1.57 -24.45 17.62
N PRO A 244 -0.29 -24.73 17.90
CA PRO A 244 0.76 -24.76 16.89
C PRO A 244 0.41 -25.72 15.75
N GLN A 245 0.53 -25.27 14.50
CA GLN A 245 0.21 -26.07 13.31
C GLN A 245 1.44 -26.36 12.46
N TYR A 246 2.23 -25.34 12.18
CA TYR A 246 3.45 -25.48 11.39
C TYR A 246 4.41 -24.31 11.62
N LEU A 247 5.67 -24.53 11.23
CA LEU A 247 6.72 -23.53 11.28
C LEU A 247 6.81 -22.84 9.92
N MET A 248 6.41 -21.56 9.85
CA MET A 248 6.51 -20.78 8.63
C MET A 248 7.90 -20.15 8.52
N GLN A 249 8.59 -20.44 7.41
CA GLN A 249 9.83 -19.77 7.06
C GLN A 249 9.52 -18.51 6.24
N MET A 250 9.92 -17.35 6.75
CA MET A 250 9.74 -16.07 6.06
C MET A 250 10.88 -15.81 5.07
N ALA A 251 10.61 -15.01 4.06
CA ALA A 251 11.58 -14.61 3.07
C ALA A 251 12.77 -13.86 3.69
N GLY A 252 13.97 -14.15 3.20
CA GLY A 252 15.17 -13.40 3.49
C GLY A 252 15.25 -12.06 2.75
N SER A 253 16.31 -11.29 3.01
CA SER A 253 16.61 -10.07 2.26
C SER A 253 16.92 -10.42 0.81
N SER A 254 16.30 -9.73 -0.15
CA SER A 254 16.51 -9.92 -1.59
C SER A 254 16.37 -8.60 -2.32
N TRP A 255 17.08 -8.46 -3.43
CA TRP A 255 16.94 -7.33 -4.37
C TRP A 255 16.05 -7.66 -5.57
N THR A 256 15.63 -8.91 -5.73
CA THR A 256 14.85 -9.36 -6.90
C THR A 256 13.50 -8.69 -7.01
N HIS A 257 12.81 -8.42 -5.88
CA HIS A 257 11.56 -7.68 -5.87
C HIS A 257 11.75 -6.21 -6.29
N VAL A 258 12.87 -5.59 -5.94
CA VAL A 258 13.22 -4.22 -6.37
C VAL A 258 13.47 -4.22 -7.89
N ALA A 259 14.23 -5.20 -8.39
CA ALA A 259 14.48 -5.37 -9.82
C ALA A 259 13.16 -5.57 -10.59
N ALA A 260 12.26 -6.42 -10.09
CA ALA A 260 10.94 -6.63 -10.67
C ALA A 260 10.13 -5.32 -10.73
N ALA A 261 10.14 -4.53 -9.67
CA ALA A 261 9.46 -3.22 -9.63
C ALA A 261 10.06 -2.23 -10.64
N VAL A 262 11.39 -2.12 -10.72
CA VAL A 262 12.09 -1.21 -11.63
C VAL A 262 11.81 -1.59 -13.09
N PHE A 263 11.90 -2.87 -13.45
CA PHE A 263 11.64 -3.31 -14.82
C PHE A 263 10.16 -3.20 -15.19
N THR A 264 9.25 -3.43 -14.26
CA THR A 264 7.81 -3.20 -14.49
C THR A 264 7.52 -1.72 -14.72
N ALA A 265 8.05 -0.83 -13.88
CA ALA A 265 7.94 0.62 -14.07
C ALA A 265 8.57 1.05 -15.40
N GLY A 266 9.75 0.53 -15.73
CA GLY A 266 10.44 0.77 -17.00
C GLY A 266 9.59 0.38 -18.20
N PHE A 267 8.93 -0.78 -18.17
CA PHE A 267 8.03 -1.21 -19.23
C PHE A 267 6.95 -0.17 -19.53
N PHE A 268 6.20 0.26 -18.51
CA PHE A 268 5.11 1.24 -18.71
C PHE A 268 5.61 2.63 -19.07
N LEU A 269 6.69 3.12 -18.45
CA LEU A 269 7.24 4.44 -18.75
C LEU A 269 7.79 4.52 -20.17
N LEU A 270 8.48 3.47 -20.63
CA LEU A 270 9.01 3.41 -22.00
C LEU A 270 7.91 3.32 -23.05
N LEU A 271 6.79 2.64 -22.76
CA LEU A 271 5.61 2.66 -23.62
C LEU A 271 5.02 4.08 -23.71
N THR A 272 4.99 4.82 -22.60
CA THR A 272 4.47 6.21 -22.57
C THR A 272 5.24 7.13 -23.53
N ILE A 273 6.57 6.95 -23.63
CA ILE A 273 7.43 7.71 -24.57
C ILE A 273 7.56 7.03 -25.95
N LYS A 274 6.77 6.00 -26.23
CA LYS A 274 6.75 5.24 -27.48
C LYS A 274 8.06 4.49 -27.81
N ALA A 275 8.92 4.25 -26.84
CA ALA A 275 10.14 3.45 -26.99
C ALA A 275 9.84 1.94 -26.89
N VAL A 276 9.01 1.42 -27.81
CA VAL A 276 8.40 0.09 -27.75
C VAL A 276 9.42 -1.04 -27.64
N ALA A 277 10.50 -1.00 -28.44
CA ALA A 277 11.51 -2.06 -28.42
C ALA A 277 12.19 -2.22 -27.06
N ILE A 278 12.57 -1.10 -26.43
CA ILE A 278 13.21 -1.10 -25.10
C ILE A 278 12.17 -1.47 -24.03
N ALA A 279 10.91 -1.06 -24.20
CA ALA A 279 9.81 -1.45 -23.31
C ALA A 279 9.65 -2.98 -23.28
N LEU A 280 9.65 -3.65 -24.45
CA LEU A 280 9.56 -5.11 -24.51
C LEU A 280 10.71 -5.80 -23.77
N ILE A 281 11.94 -5.30 -23.91
CA ILE A 281 13.09 -5.82 -23.15
C ILE A 281 12.85 -5.65 -21.64
N SER A 282 12.40 -4.47 -21.20
CA SER A 282 12.07 -4.24 -19.81
C SER A 282 10.96 -5.17 -19.30
N GLY A 283 9.95 -5.43 -20.13
CA GLY A 283 8.86 -6.36 -19.79
C GLY A 283 9.37 -7.80 -19.61
N VAL A 284 10.25 -8.27 -20.50
CA VAL A 284 10.88 -9.59 -20.36
C VAL A 284 11.71 -9.68 -19.09
N LEU A 285 12.52 -8.65 -18.79
CA LEU A 285 13.31 -8.59 -17.56
C LEU A 285 12.44 -8.55 -16.30
N ALA A 286 11.27 -7.89 -16.36
CA ALA A 286 10.28 -7.92 -15.27
C ALA A 286 9.79 -9.35 -15.03
N ILE A 287 9.37 -10.06 -16.07
CA ILE A 287 8.89 -11.45 -15.98
C ILE A 287 9.99 -12.36 -15.40
N VAL A 288 11.21 -12.26 -15.94
CA VAL A 288 12.35 -13.04 -15.41
C VAL A 288 12.60 -12.72 -13.93
N SER A 289 12.54 -11.45 -13.55
CA SER A 289 12.72 -11.05 -12.16
C SER A 289 11.62 -11.62 -11.23
N PHE A 290 10.36 -11.68 -11.69
CA PHE A 290 9.27 -12.31 -10.94
C PHE A 290 9.49 -13.83 -10.80
N ILE A 291 9.93 -14.52 -11.86
CA ILE A 291 10.23 -15.96 -11.81
C ILE A 291 11.38 -16.24 -10.84
N VAL A 292 12.47 -15.47 -10.92
CA VAL A 292 13.62 -15.60 -10.01
C VAL A 292 13.22 -15.32 -8.57
N TRP A 293 12.39 -14.30 -8.35
CA TRP A 293 11.89 -13.98 -7.02
C TRP A 293 11.03 -15.11 -6.45
N GLY A 294 10.08 -15.64 -7.22
CA GLY A 294 9.29 -16.80 -6.83
C GLY A 294 10.15 -18.02 -6.49
N TRP A 295 11.16 -18.29 -7.32
CA TRP A 295 12.10 -19.38 -7.08
C TRP A 295 12.91 -19.22 -5.81
N GLN A 296 13.33 -18.00 -5.47
CA GLN A 296 14.06 -17.71 -4.24
C GLN A 296 13.19 -17.84 -2.98
N LEU A 297 11.87 -17.65 -3.11
CA LEU A 297 10.92 -17.81 -2.00
C LEU A 297 10.57 -19.26 -1.73
N ASP A 298 10.64 -20.11 -2.75
CA ASP A 298 10.34 -21.52 -2.64
C ASP A 298 11.49 -22.26 -1.93
N LYS A 299 11.22 -22.72 -0.72
CA LYS A 299 12.18 -23.51 0.06
C LYS A 299 11.73 -24.96 0.10
N PRO A 300 12.67 -25.91 -0.04
CA PRO A 300 12.32 -27.33 0.05
C PRO A 300 11.72 -27.65 1.40
N ASP A 301 10.74 -28.55 1.41
CA ASP A 301 10.18 -29.10 2.63
C ASP A 301 11.29 -29.83 3.43
N GLN A 302 11.50 -29.41 4.65
CA GLN A 302 12.49 -29.99 5.56
C GLN A 302 11.87 -31.08 6.48
N GLY A 303 10.60 -31.41 6.25
CA GLY A 303 9.86 -32.32 7.11
C GLY A 303 9.48 -31.68 8.46
N GLU A 304 9.47 -32.50 9.49
CA GLU A 304 9.16 -32.03 10.84
C GLU A 304 10.41 -31.55 11.57
N VAL A 305 10.32 -30.36 12.16
CA VAL A 305 11.37 -29.74 12.97
C VAL A 305 10.94 -29.72 14.43
N ASP A 306 11.83 -30.11 15.33
CA ASP A 306 11.63 -29.97 16.76
C ASP A 306 11.87 -28.53 17.19
N ILE A 307 10.83 -27.88 17.68
CA ILE A 307 10.86 -26.49 18.15
C ILE A 307 11.08 -26.35 19.67
N GLY A 308 11.36 -27.45 20.33
CA GLY A 308 11.53 -27.53 21.81
C GLY A 308 10.25 -27.93 22.53
N GLY A 309 10.38 -28.27 23.82
CA GLY A 309 9.24 -28.67 24.64
C GLY A 309 8.56 -29.97 24.18
N GLY A 310 9.22 -30.78 23.34
CA GLY A 310 8.64 -32.01 22.78
C GLY A 310 7.66 -31.78 21.63
N ILE A 311 7.60 -30.55 21.09
CA ILE A 311 6.70 -30.20 20.00
C ILE A 311 7.47 -30.31 18.68
N ARG A 312 6.96 -31.14 17.77
CA ARG A 312 7.42 -31.23 16.37
C ARG A 312 6.42 -30.62 15.45
N LEU A 313 6.87 -29.73 14.57
CA LEU A 313 6.04 -29.07 13.59
C LEU A 313 6.57 -29.26 12.18
N PRO A 314 5.68 -29.49 11.19
CA PRO A 314 6.08 -29.49 9.79
C PRO A 314 6.50 -28.08 9.34
N THR A 315 7.40 -28.00 8.37
CA THR A 315 7.83 -26.74 7.76
C THR A 315 6.96 -26.33 6.58
N TYR A 316 6.01 -27.18 6.19
CA TYR A 316 5.12 -26.96 5.08
C TYR A 316 3.73 -27.55 5.36
N MET A 317 2.68 -26.82 4.97
CA MET A 317 1.31 -27.28 5.07
C MET A 317 0.62 -27.23 3.71
N THR A 318 -0.16 -28.26 3.41
CA THR A 318 -0.98 -28.37 2.19
C THR A 318 -2.47 -28.37 2.49
N GLY A 319 -3.29 -28.13 1.48
CA GLY A 319 -4.74 -28.17 1.58
C GLY A 319 -5.37 -27.01 2.35
N PRO A 320 -6.61 -27.15 2.86
CA PRO A 320 -7.38 -26.04 3.45
C PRO A 320 -6.77 -25.41 4.70
N SER A 321 -5.81 -26.07 5.32
CA SER A 321 -5.06 -25.53 6.47
C SER A 321 -3.95 -24.58 6.07
N SER A 322 -3.57 -24.52 4.77
CA SER A 322 -2.48 -23.65 4.30
C SER A 322 -2.98 -22.28 3.85
N HIS A 323 -2.18 -21.24 4.11
CA HIS A 323 -2.45 -19.91 3.60
C HIS A 323 -2.40 -19.85 2.06
N SER A 324 -1.53 -20.64 1.43
CA SER A 324 -1.39 -20.73 -0.02
C SER A 324 -2.66 -21.26 -0.69
N TRP A 325 -3.33 -22.21 -0.07
CA TRP A 325 -4.62 -22.73 -0.56
C TRP A 325 -5.70 -21.64 -0.56
N TRP A 326 -5.83 -20.89 0.53
CA TRP A 326 -6.78 -19.78 0.62
C TRP A 326 -6.41 -18.63 -0.32
N ALA A 327 -5.13 -18.32 -0.47
CA ALA A 327 -4.67 -17.35 -1.45
C ALA A 327 -5.09 -17.75 -2.87
N MET A 328 -4.96 -19.03 -3.23
CA MET A 328 -5.42 -19.54 -4.53
C MET A 328 -6.94 -19.43 -4.70
N VAL A 329 -7.72 -19.76 -3.67
CA VAL A 329 -9.19 -19.59 -3.71
C VAL A 329 -9.55 -18.14 -3.99
N ILE A 330 -8.91 -17.18 -3.31
CA ILE A 330 -9.16 -15.74 -3.53
C ILE A 330 -8.75 -15.33 -4.96
N VAL A 331 -7.60 -15.78 -5.45
CA VAL A 331 -7.15 -15.50 -6.82
C VAL A 331 -8.14 -16.03 -7.85
N MET A 332 -8.66 -17.24 -7.63
CA MET A 332 -9.70 -17.82 -8.50
C MET A 332 -11.00 -17.01 -8.51
N LEU A 333 -11.43 -16.50 -7.35
CA LEU A 333 -12.60 -15.62 -7.25
C LEU A 333 -12.38 -14.28 -7.97
N VAL A 334 -11.19 -13.70 -7.83
CA VAL A 334 -10.81 -12.46 -8.54
C VAL A 334 -10.78 -12.69 -10.04
N ALA A 335 -10.16 -13.78 -10.50
CA ALA A 335 -10.13 -14.16 -11.91
C ALA A 335 -11.54 -14.41 -12.48
N ALA A 336 -12.40 -15.08 -11.72
CA ALA A 336 -13.79 -15.30 -12.09
C ALA A 336 -14.56 -13.97 -12.22
N SER A 337 -14.36 -13.01 -11.31
CA SER A 337 -14.97 -11.69 -11.39
C SER A 337 -14.55 -10.93 -12.65
N LEU A 338 -13.27 -10.99 -13.00
CA LEU A 338 -12.73 -10.39 -14.22
C LEU A 338 -13.34 -11.05 -15.47
N PHE A 339 -13.41 -12.38 -15.48
CA PHE A 339 -13.99 -13.14 -16.60
C PHE A 339 -15.47 -12.83 -16.81
N VAL A 340 -16.25 -12.76 -15.72
CA VAL A 340 -17.67 -12.35 -15.77
C VAL A 340 -17.82 -10.92 -16.32
N SER A 341 -16.90 -10.01 -15.98
CA SER A 341 -16.89 -8.66 -16.54
C SER A 341 -16.68 -8.65 -18.06
N TYR A 342 -15.81 -9.52 -18.57
CA TYR A 342 -15.64 -9.69 -20.02
C TYR A 342 -16.87 -10.28 -20.69
N ILE A 343 -17.51 -11.29 -20.10
CA ILE A 343 -18.78 -11.85 -20.61
C ILE A 343 -19.85 -10.78 -20.66
N PHE A 344 -19.99 -9.99 -19.57
CA PHE A 344 -20.94 -8.87 -19.52
C PHE A 344 -20.66 -7.86 -20.64
N SER A 345 -19.41 -7.45 -20.82
CA SER A 345 -19.03 -6.52 -21.88
C SER A 345 -19.30 -7.08 -23.29
N TYR A 346 -19.07 -8.37 -23.48
CA TYR A 346 -19.37 -9.07 -24.73
C TYR A 346 -20.88 -9.02 -25.04
N LEU A 347 -21.70 -9.43 -24.08
CA LEU A 347 -23.16 -9.44 -24.23
C LEU A 347 -23.73 -8.03 -24.42
N TYR A 348 -23.17 -7.04 -23.69
CA TYR A 348 -23.57 -5.65 -23.84
C TYR A 348 -23.33 -5.13 -25.25
N LEU A 349 -22.13 -5.33 -25.80
CA LEU A 349 -21.80 -4.91 -27.15
C LEU A 349 -22.65 -5.62 -28.20
N TRP A 350 -22.93 -6.88 -27.99
CA TRP A 350 -23.81 -7.64 -28.89
C TRP A 350 -25.23 -7.06 -28.94
N ILE A 351 -25.77 -6.64 -27.79
CA ILE A 351 -27.13 -6.07 -27.70
C ILE A 351 -27.17 -4.62 -28.24
N VAL A 352 -26.17 -3.81 -27.88
CA VAL A 352 -26.17 -2.35 -28.17
C VAL A 352 -25.72 -2.06 -29.61
N SER A 353 -24.85 -2.87 -30.18
CA SER A 353 -24.27 -2.64 -31.50
C SER A 353 -24.22 -3.94 -32.32
N PRO A 354 -25.36 -4.60 -32.56
CA PRO A 354 -25.42 -5.91 -33.24
C PRO A 354 -24.88 -5.85 -34.66
N GLU A 355 -24.93 -4.70 -35.35
CA GLU A 355 -24.50 -4.50 -36.72
C GLU A 355 -22.96 -4.48 -36.87
N VAL A 356 -22.27 -4.07 -35.83
CA VAL A 356 -20.80 -3.93 -35.84
C VAL A 356 -20.13 -5.03 -35.05
N TRP A 357 -20.88 -5.69 -34.17
CA TRP A 357 -20.38 -6.73 -33.29
C TRP A 357 -20.26 -8.07 -34.04
N ALA A 358 -19.13 -8.73 -33.86
CA ALA A 358 -18.71 -9.88 -34.60
C ALA A 358 -18.54 -9.60 -36.12
N PRO A 359 -17.50 -8.84 -36.52
CA PRO A 359 -17.18 -8.60 -37.92
C PRO A 359 -17.19 -9.89 -38.73
N ALA A 360 -17.65 -9.83 -40.00
CA ALA A 360 -17.70 -10.98 -40.86
C ALA A 360 -16.34 -11.72 -40.94
N GLY A 361 -16.30 -12.99 -40.57
CA GLY A 361 -15.08 -13.80 -40.50
C GLY A 361 -14.50 -13.96 -39.09
N SER A 362 -15.11 -13.40 -38.05
CA SER A 362 -14.72 -13.71 -36.67
C SER A 362 -15.06 -15.17 -36.35
N PRO A 363 -14.19 -15.94 -35.70
CA PRO A 363 -14.53 -17.29 -35.22
C PRO A 363 -15.68 -17.20 -34.22
N ALA A 364 -16.65 -18.09 -34.36
CA ALA A 364 -17.80 -18.17 -33.47
C ALA A 364 -17.43 -18.64 -32.07
#